data_d8e54f89c135b4b63c61979b86332da0
#
_entry.id   d8e54f89c135b4b63c61979b86332da0
#
_cell.length_a   1.000
_cell.length_b   1.000
_cell.length_c   1.000
_cell.angle_alpha   90.00
_cell.angle_beta   90.00
_cell.angle_gamma   90.00
#
_symmetry.space_group_name_H-M   'P 1'
#
loop_
_entity.id
_entity.type
_entity.pdbx_description
1 polymer ?
#
loop_
_entity_poly.entity_id
_entity_poly.type
_entity_poly.pdbx_seq_one_letter_code
_entity_poly.pdbx_strand_id
1 'polypeptide(L)'
;MKYNHEVIFCIVNAGFSDAVMDAAREFGARGGTVMRARGTANPDAEKYFHITVQPEKEIVMILVDSSIKDDILHALYKAVGLKTPGQGIAFSMPVDDVVGLSSGAIEPTNEQ
;
A
#
# COMPACT_ATOMS: atom_id res chain seq x y z
N MET A 1 21.11 11.81 4.41
CA MET A 1 20.01 11.66 5.37
C MET A 1 19.34 10.32 5.24
N LYS A 2 18.98 9.77 6.35
CA LYS A 2 18.41 8.46 6.37
C LYS A 2 16.98 8.52 6.89
N TYR A 3 16.06 7.83 6.21
CA TYR A 3 14.66 7.82 6.61
C TYR A 3 14.37 6.53 7.35
N ASN A 4 13.71 6.62 8.49
CA ASN A 4 13.33 5.45 9.27
C ASN A 4 11.94 4.94 8.93
N HIS A 5 11.15 5.74 8.23
CA HIS A 5 9.77 5.37 7.87
C HIS A 5 9.51 5.66 6.41
N GLU A 6 8.60 4.86 5.87
CA GLU A 6 8.10 5.06 4.52
C GLU A 6 6.60 4.87 4.53
N VAL A 7 5.94 5.51 3.60
CA VAL A 7 4.51 5.30 3.41
C VAL A 7 4.33 4.45 2.15
N ILE A 8 3.51 3.42 2.28
CA ILE A 8 3.15 2.56 1.15
C ILE A 8 1.73 2.92 0.75
N PHE A 9 1.55 3.13 -0.55
CA PHE A 9 0.23 3.26 -1.15
C PHE A 9 -0.05 2.00 -1.94
N CYS A 10 -1.20 1.38 -1.70
CA CYS A 10 -1.60 0.21 -2.45
C CYS A 10 -2.99 0.47 -3.01
N ILE A 11 -3.10 0.50 -4.33
CA ILE A 11 -4.35 0.79 -5.01
C ILE A 11 -4.88 -0.53 -5.55
N VAL A 12 -6.07 -0.92 -5.10
CA VAL A 12 -6.66 -2.20 -5.45
C VAL A 12 -8.11 -2.03 -5.84
N ASN A 13 -8.67 -3.04 -6.46
CA ASN A 13 -10.11 -3.08 -6.68
C ASN A 13 -10.84 -3.00 -5.36
N ALA A 14 -12.00 -2.33 -5.38
CA ALA A 14 -12.82 -2.22 -4.17
C ALA A 14 -13.14 -3.60 -3.63
N GLY A 15 -13.04 -3.74 -2.32
CA GLY A 15 -13.27 -5.01 -1.64
C GLY A 15 -11.99 -5.76 -1.27
N PHE A 16 -10.82 -5.25 -1.69
CA PHE A 16 -9.57 -5.94 -1.44
C PHE A 16 -8.69 -5.26 -0.38
N SER A 17 -9.21 -4.24 0.32
CA SER A 17 -8.40 -3.58 1.33
C SER A 17 -8.05 -4.49 2.49
N ASP A 18 -8.94 -5.42 2.87
CA ASP A 18 -8.63 -6.37 3.93
C ASP A 18 -7.49 -7.29 3.51
N ALA A 19 -7.49 -7.74 2.27
CA ALA A 19 -6.40 -8.57 1.76
C ALA A 19 -5.07 -7.83 1.78
N VAL A 20 -5.10 -6.54 1.48
CA VAL A 20 -3.91 -5.70 1.57
C VAL A 20 -3.39 -5.68 3.00
N MET A 21 -4.26 -5.41 3.95
CA MET A 21 -3.82 -5.31 5.35
C MET A 21 -3.37 -6.65 5.90
N ASP A 22 -4.04 -7.74 5.54
CA ASP A 22 -3.62 -9.06 5.98
C ASP A 22 -2.20 -9.38 5.51
N ALA A 23 -1.91 -9.10 4.26
CA ALA A 23 -0.56 -9.34 3.72
C ALA A 23 0.47 -8.45 4.41
N ALA A 24 0.14 -7.18 4.62
CA ALA A 24 1.08 -6.25 5.22
C ALA A 24 1.36 -6.61 6.68
N ARG A 25 0.33 -7.05 7.41
CA ARG A 25 0.50 -7.37 8.83
C ARG A 25 1.39 -8.58 9.06
N GLU A 26 1.46 -9.49 8.10
CA GLU A 26 2.36 -10.64 8.22
C GLU A 26 3.80 -10.19 8.37
N PHE A 27 4.15 -9.04 7.86
CA PHE A 27 5.53 -8.55 7.92
C PHE A 27 5.70 -7.36 8.85
N GLY A 28 4.71 -7.10 9.70
CA GLY A 28 4.89 -6.15 10.79
C GLY A 28 4.15 -4.84 10.67
N ALA A 29 3.35 -4.65 9.63
CA ALA A 29 2.54 -3.44 9.55
C ALA A 29 1.49 -3.47 10.65
N ARG A 30 1.21 -2.30 11.22
CA ARG A 30 0.27 -2.22 12.33
C ARG A 30 -1.13 -1.87 11.87
N GLY A 31 -1.25 -0.89 11.02
CA GLY A 31 -2.54 -0.46 10.53
C GLY A 31 -2.40 0.40 9.31
N GLY A 32 -3.51 0.77 8.73
CA GLY A 32 -3.50 1.60 7.55
C GLY A 32 -4.78 2.41 7.46
N THR A 33 -4.81 3.29 6.49
CA THR A 33 -5.98 4.12 6.21
C THR A 33 -6.49 3.76 4.84
N VAL A 34 -7.78 3.50 4.75
CA VAL A 34 -8.41 3.11 3.49
C VAL A 34 -9.20 4.29 2.95
N MET A 35 -8.96 4.63 1.69
CA MET A 35 -9.67 5.70 1.00
C MET A 35 -10.37 5.13 -0.22
N ARG A 36 -11.57 5.57 -0.45
CA ARG A 36 -12.30 5.20 -1.66
C ARG A 36 -11.78 6.01 -2.83
N ALA A 37 -11.69 5.37 -4.00
CA ALA A 37 -11.16 6.02 -5.17
C ALA A 37 -11.82 5.47 -6.42
N ARG A 38 -11.51 6.08 -7.54
CA ARG A 38 -12.05 5.66 -8.81
C ARG A 38 -10.93 5.59 -9.82
N GLY A 39 -10.83 4.46 -10.50
CA GLY A 39 -9.84 4.29 -11.55
C GLY A 39 -10.33 4.84 -12.88
N THR A 40 -9.38 5.17 -13.73
CA THR A 40 -9.69 5.71 -15.07
C THR A 40 -9.03 4.82 -16.13
N ALA A 41 -9.19 3.51 -15.99
CA ALA A 41 -8.56 2.58 -16.89
C ALA A 41 -9.01 2.81 -18.33
N ASN A 42 -8.08 2.60 -19.24
CA ASN A 42 -8.36 2.70 -20.66
C ASN A 42 -9.33 1.58 -21.04
N PRO A 43 -10.48 1.90 -21.68
CA PRO A 43 -11.42 0.88 -22.11
C PRO A 43 -10.80 -0.19 -23.00
N ASP A 44 -9.76 0.15 -23.75
CA ASP A 44 -9.10 -0.81 -24.62
C ASP A 44 -8.37 -1.90 -23.85
N ALA A 45 -8.05 -1.66 -22.58
CA ALA A 45 -7.34 -2.65 -21.79
C ALA A 45 -8.12 -3.95 -21.66
N GLU A 46 -9.45 -3.86 -21.49
CA GLU A 46 -10.27 -5.07 -21.39
C GLU A 46 -10.21 -5.86 -22.68
N LYS A 47 -10.20 -5.15 -23.78
CA LYS A 47 -10.23 -5.79 -25.10
C LYS A 47 -8.91 -6.48 -25.41
N TYR A 48 -7.80 -5.80 -25.15
CA TYR A 48 -6.49 -6.33 -25.50
C TYR A 48 -5.97 -7.37 -24.53
N PHE A 49 -6.28 -7.21 -23.27
CA PHE A 49 -5.70 -8.07 -22.24
C PHE A 49 -6.70 -9.07 -21.65
N HIS A 50 -7.93 -9.05 -22.13
CA HIS A 50 -8.99 -9.95 -21.66
C HIS A 50 -9.17 -9.87 -20.15
N ILE A 51 -9.09 -8.67 -19.59
CA ILE A 51 -9.31 -8.45 -18.17
C ILE A 51 -10.56 -7.63 -17.97
N THR A 52 -11.19 -7.82 -16.82
CA THR A 52 -12.32 -7.00 -16.43
C THR A 52 -11.76 -5.81 -15.65
N VAL A 53 -12.07 -4.61 -16.10
CA VAL A 53 -11.63 -3.40 -15.43
C VAL A 53 -12.75 -2.91 -14.53
N GLN A 54 -12.46 -2.82 -13.24
CA GLN A 54 -13.41 -2.33 -12.27
C GLN A 54 -13.03 -0.90 -11.89
N PRO A 55 -13.93 0.08 -12.09
CA PRO A 55 -13.57 1.47 -11.80
C PRO A 55 -13.48 1.78 -10.31
N GLU A 56 -14.26 1.11 -9.47
CA GLU A 56 -14.18 1.38 -8.03
C GLU A 56 -12.90 0.81 -7.46
N LYS A 57 -12.15 1.67 -6.81
CA LYS A 57 -10.86 1.31 -6.21
C LYS A 57 -10.85 1.68 -4.75
N GLU A 58 -9.91 1.09 -4.05
CA GLU A 58 -9.57 1.50 -2.70
C GLU A 58 -8.08 1.75 -2.65
N ILE A 59 -7.69 2.81 -1.97
CA ILE A 59 -6.29 3.11 -1.74
C ILE A 59 -6.01 2.84 -0.27
N VAL A 60 -5.05 1.98 0.00
CA VAL A 60 -4.64 1.68 1.37
C VAL A 60 -3.30 2.36 1.58
N MET A 61 -3.25 3.24 2.57
CA MET A 61 -2.04 3.97 2.92
C MET A 61 -1.50 3.41 4.22
N ILE A 62 -0.26 2.94 4.19
CA ILE A 62 0.34 2.25 5.34
C ILE A 62 1.68 2.90 5.66
N LEU A 63 1.80 3.41 6.88
CA LEU A 63 3.06 3.95 7.36
C LEU A 63 3.84 2.81 8.02
N VAL A 64 5.05 2.56 7.53
CA VAL A 64 5.84 1.42 8.00
C VAL A 64 7.26 1.84 8.29
N ASP A 65 7.92 1.03 9.10
CA ASP A 65 9.36 1.16 9.29
C ASP A 65 10.06 0.81 7.99
N SER A 66 11.11 1.56 7.66
CA SER A 66 11.83 1.33 6.41
C SER A 66 12.39 -0.08 6.30
N SER A 67 12.68 -0.71 7.43
CA SER A 67 13.29 -2.03 7.43
C SER A 67 12.34 -3.13 6.93
N ILE A 68 11.04 -2.91 6.97
CA ILE A 68 10.07 -3.93 6.54
C ILE A 68 9.38 -3.57 5.23
N LYS A 69 9.71 -2.43 4.66
CA LYS A 69 9.01 -1.92 3.48
C LYS A 69 9.12 -2.88 2.29
N ASP A 70 10.31 -3.38 2.02
CA ASP A 70 10.49 -4.25 0.85
C ASP A 70 9.73 -5.57 0.99
N ASP A 71 9.75 -6.14 2.19
CA ASP A 71 9.00 -7.38 2.44
C ASP A 71 7.51 -7.17 2.23
N ILE A 72 7.01 -6.02 2.68
CA ILE A 72 5.59 -5.72 2.51
C ILE A 72 5.25 -5.52 1.05
N LEU A 73 6.07 -4.78 0.31
CA LEU A 73 5.80 -4.59 -1.12
C LEU A 73 5.77 -5.92 -1.85
N HIS A 74 6.67 -6.82 -1.50
CA HIS A 74 6.70 -8.14 -2.12
C HIS A 74 5.46 -8.95 -1.77
N ALA A 75 5.03 -8.90 -0.52
CA ALA A 75 3.82 -9.59 -0.08
C ALA A 75 2.59 -9.05 -0.80
N LEU A 76 2.52 -7.74 -0.99
CA LEU A 76 1.40 -7.12 -1.70
C LEU A 76 1.39 -7.54 -3.17
N TYR A 77 2.55 -7.64 -3.77
CA TYR A 77 2.62 -8.12 -5.15
C TYR A 77 2.00 -9.51 -5.29
N LYS A 78 2.30 -10.39 -4.35
CA LYS A 78 1.77 -11.76 -4.41
C LYS A 78 0.27 -11.82 -4.10
N ALA A 79 -0.16 -11.07 -3.11
CA ALA A 79 -1.54 -11.19 -2.61
C ALA A 79 -2.54 -10.44 -3.47
N VAL A 80 -2.18 -9.24 -3.93
CA VAL A 80 -3.15 -8.35 -4.60
C VAL A 80 -2.57 -7.70 -5.85
N GLY A 81 -1.50 -8.22 -6.39
CA GLY A 81 -0.85 -7.63 -7.55
C GLY A 81 -1.73 -7.60 -8.78
N LEU A 82 -1.18 -7.05 -9.84
CA LEU A 82 -1.95 -6.77 -11.05
C LEU A 82 -2.59 -8.01 -11.67
N LYS A 83 -1.96 -9.16 -11.53
CA LYS A 83 -2.48 -10.42 -12.10
C LYS A 83 -3.40 -11.17 -11.17
N THR A 84 -3.73 -10.61 -10.02
CA THR A 84 -4.67 -11.21 -9.07
C THR A 84 -6.01 -10.50 -9.18
N PRO A 85 -7.07 -11.06 -8.56
CA PRO A 85 -8.37 -10.36 -8.59
C PRO A 85 -8.34 -8.96 -8.01
N GLY A 86 -7.40 -8.66 -7.10
CA GLY A 86 -7.27 -7.30 -6.57
C GLY A 86 -6.74 -6.30 -7.59
N GLN A 87 -6.01 -6.78 -8.60
CA GLN A 87 -5.44 -5.96 -9.67
C GLN A 87 -4.73 -4.73 -9.14
N GLY A 88 -3.89 -4.94 -8.14
CA GLY A 88 -3.30 -3.86 -7.40
C GLY A 88 -1.94 -3.41 -7.89
N ILE A 89 -1.64 -2.15 -7.60
CA ILE A 89 -0.29 -1.63 -7.71
C ILE A 89 0.07 -1.01 -6.36
N ALA A 90 1.33 -1.11 -6.02
CA ALA A 90 1.80 -0.55 -4.75
C ALA A 90 3.11 0.17 -4.98
N PHE A 91 3.31 1.24 -4.23
CA PHE A 91 4.55 2.00 -4.30
C PHE A 91 4.80 2.65 -2.95
N SER A 92 6.03 3.08 -2.73
CA SER A 92 6.40 3.66 -1.45
C SER A 92 7.12 4.98 -1.65
N MET A 93 7.07 5.81 -0.61
CA MET A 93 7.80 7.07 -0.57
C MET A 93 8.41 7.24 0.81
N PRO A 94 9.61 7.82 0.90
CA PRO A 94 10.19 8.10 2.22
C PRO A 94 9.41 9.20 2.92
N VAL A 95 9.39 9.13 4.25
CA VAL A 95 8.70 10.09 5.10
C VAL A 95 9.74 10.80 5.94
N ASP A 96 9.74 12.13 5.90
CA ASP A 96 10.75 12.92 6.61
C ASP A 96 10.60 12.79 8.12
N ASP A 97 9.42 13.05 8.64
CA ASP A 97 9.17 13.08 10.07
C ASP A 97 7.82 12.50 10.37
N VAL A 98 7.70 11.85 11.51
CA VAL A 98 6.45 11.22 11.95
C VAL A 98 6.21 11.61 13.41
N VAL A 99 4.98 12.04 13.70
CA VAL A 99 4.57 12.22 15.09
C VAL A 99 3.32 11.38 15.31
N GLY A 100 3.14 10.93 16.51
CA GLY A 100 1.93 10.17 16.87
C GLY A 100 2.11 8.68 16.92
N LEU A 101 3.29 8.18 16.58
CA LEU A 101 3.55 6.75 16.71
C LEU A 101 3.90 6.41 18.13
N SER A 102 3.62 5.19 18.50
CA SER A 102 3.97 4.65 19.82
C SER A 102 3.42 5.51 20.95
N SER A 103 4.27 6.08 21.75
CA SER A 103 3.91 6.79 22.96
C SER A 103 3.36 8.18 22.73
N GLY A 104 3.25 8.61 21.48
CA GLY A 104 2.82 9.97 21.18
C GLY A 104 3.93 10.99 21.20
N ALA A 105 5.13 10.58 21.54
CA ALA A 105 6.28 11.46 21.44
C ALA A 105 6.74 11.57 20.01
N ILE A 106 7.42 12.65 19.68
CA ILE A 106 8.00 12.79 18.37
C ILE A 106 9.13 11.77 18.22
N GLU A 107 9.07 11.02 17.13
CA GLU A 107 10.09 10.02 16.83
C GLU A 107 10.99 10.59 15.77
N PRO A 108 12.23 10.95 16.11
CA PRO A 108 13.13 11.48 15.10
C PRO A 108 13.48 10.40 14.08
N THR A 109 13.05 10.60 12.86
CA THR A 109 13.22 9.57 11.86
C THR A 109 14.65 9.40 11.41
N ASN A 110 15.49 10.41 11.60
CA ASN A 110 16.90 10.30 11.25
C ASN A 110 17.79 10.53 12.41
N GLU A 111 17.32 10.17 13.54
CA GLU A 111 18.09 10.27 14.71
C GLU A 111 19.01 9.18 14.83
N GLN A 112 20.06 9.39 15.30
CA GLN A 112 20.80 8.46 15.60
C GLN A 112 21.78 8.52 16.26
#